data_82d84beb7b49a0ee76489bcc35eb5272
#
_entry.id   82d84beb7b49a0ee76489bcc35eb5272
#
_cell.length_a   1.000
_cell.length_b   1.000
_cell.length_c   1.000
_cell.angle_alpha   90.00
_cell.angle_beta   90.00
_cell.angle_gamma   90.00
#
_symmetry.space_group_name_H-M   'P 1'
#
loop_
_entity.id
_entity.type
_entity.pdbx_description
1 polymer ?
#
loop_
_entity_poly.entity_id
_entity_poly.type
_entity_poly.pdbx_seq_one_letter_code
_entity_poly.pdbx_strand_id
1 'polypeptide(L)'
;MFSFIIIATNLKAMKEANALNHVAEFHKTFQHPVLERPQIPSEQRCRLRVNLIAEELNELEDAIKDTDMVEIADALCDIQYVLAGAIHEFGLGTKFSELFDEVQRSNMSKACNTVEEAQATIEHYKNRDGSECFYEEKDGKFLVYRKDDRKTMKSLNYSPVDLKSILNS
;
A
#
# COMPACT_ATOMS: atom_id res chain seq x y z
N MET A 1 33.89 -14.46 13.93
CA MET A 1 33.57 -13.06 14.25
C MET A 1 33.20 -12.39 12.92
N PHE A 2 31.93 -12.49 12.52
CA PHE A 2 31.46 -11.91 11.25
C PHE A 2 30.91 -10.51 11.57
N SER A 3 31.64 -9.50 11.06
CA SER A 3 31.26 -8.10 11.16
C SER A 3 30.13 -7.84 10.15
N PHE A 4 28.90 -7.69 10.63
CA PHE A 4 27.79 -7.22 9.78
C PHE A 4 27.99 -5.72 9.57
N ILE A 5 28.41 -5.35 8.35
CA ILE A 5 28.41 -3.97 7.90
C ILE A 5 26.92 -3.58 7.75
N ILE A 6 26.42 -2.79 8.69
CA ILE A 6 25.11 -2.13 8.59
C ILE A 6 25.28 -1.03 7.50
N ILE A 7 24.85 -1.35 6.29
CA ILE A 7 24.67 -0.34 5.26
C ILE A 7 23.39 0.41 5.64
N ALA A 8 23.55 1.55 6.32
CA ALA A 8 22.49 2.54 6.42
C ALA A 8 22.19 3.07 5.00
N THR A 9 21.27 2.46 4.30
CA THR A 9 20.78 2.97 3.03
C THR A 9 19.98 4.24 3.32
N ASN A 10 20.65 5.41 3.19
CA ASN A 10 19.92 6.66 2.99
C ASN A 10 19.03 6.49 1.76
N LEU A 11 17.76 6.17 1.97
CA LEU A 11 16.77 6.16 0.90
C LEU A 11 16.72 7.58 0.33
N LYS A 12 17.35 7.77 -0.83
CA LYS A 12 17.20 9.00 -1.59
C LYS A 12 15.71 9.14 -1.92
N ALA A 13 15.12 10.29 -1.58
CA ALA A 13 13.74 10.56 -1.93
C ALA A 13 13.54 10.33 -3.43
N MET A 14 12.63 9.43 -3.78
CA MET A 14 12.26 9.16 -5.16
C MET A 14 11.28 10.23 -5.64
N LYS A 15 11.38 10.59 -6.92
CA LYS A 15 10.39 11.46 -7.53
C LYS A 15 9.14 10.63 -7.81
N GLU A 16 8.02 11.06 -7.28
CA GLU A 16 6.74 10.41 -7.51
C GLU A 16 6.22 10.65 -8.93
N ALA A 17 5.53 9.66 -9.49
CA ALA A 17 4.77 9.83 -10.72
C ALA A 17 3.56 10.74 -10.46
N ASN A 18 3.31 11.71 -11.36
CA ASN A 18 2.15 12.62 -11.26
C ASN A 18 0.86 11.97 -11.77
N ALA A 19 0.61 10.72 -11.38
CA ALA A 19 -0.42 9.86 -11.95
C ALA A 19 -1.83 10.46 -11.85
N LEU A 20 -2.22 10.97 -10.68
CA LEU A 20 -3.56 11.54 -10.50
C LEU A 20 -3.82 12.72 -11.46
N ASN A 21 -2.87 13.65 -11.59
CA ASN A 21 -3.09 14.81 -12.47
C ASN A 21 -3.08 14.43 -13.95
N HIS A 22 -2.16 13.55 -14.39
CA HIS A 22 -2.11 13.09 -15.79
C HIS A 22 -3.36 12.31 -16.18
N VAL A 23 -3.84 11.44 -15.29
CA VAL A 23 -5.06 10.67 -15.56
C VAL A 23 -6.32 11.53 -15.47
N ALA A 24 -6.36 12.57 -14.63
CA ALA A 24 -7.44 13.56 -14.65
C ALA A 24 -7.49 14.32 -15.99
N GLU A 25 -6.33 14.69 -16.55
CA GLU A 25 -6.23 15.30 -17.88
C GLU A 25 -6.74 14.34 -18.97
N PHE A 26 -6.31 13.08 -18.95
CA PHE A 26 -6.79 12.04 -19.86
C PHE A 26 -8.31 11.88 -19.77
N HIS A 27 -8.86 11.73 -18.56
CA HIS A 27 -10.29 11.60 -18.34
C HIS A 27 -11.07 12.79 -18.92
N LYS A 28 -10.58 14.02 -18.69
CA LYS A 28 -11.21 15.23 -19.26
C LYS A 28 -11.16 15.24 -20.78
N THR A 29 -10.02 14.87 -21.36
CA THR A 29 -9.82 14.84 -22.82
C THR A 29 -10.74 13.82 -23.49
N PHE A 30 -10.86 12.63 -22.92
CA PHE A 30 -11.64 11.52 -23.46
C PHE A 30 -13.05 11.41 -22.86
N GLN A 31 -13.50 12.44 -22.14
CA GLN A 31 -14.84 12.54 -21.55
C GLN A 31 -15.19 11.40 -20.58
N HIS A 32 -14.18 10.91 -19.86
CA HIS A 32 -14.38 9.99 -18.74
C HIS A 32 -14.71 10.76 -17.45
N PRO A 33 -15.44 10.15 -16.51
CA PRO A 33 -15.80 10.83 -15.25
C PRO A 33 -14.59 11.20 -14.38
N VAL A 34 -14.62 12.43 -13.88
CA VAL A 34 -13.77 12.91 -12.76
C VAL A 34 -14.72 13.50 -11.73
N LEU A 35 -15.04 12.73 -10.69
CA LEU A 35 -16.00 13.13 -9.68
C LEU A 35 -15.29 13.97 -8.60
N GLU A 36 -15.96 15.02 -8.14
CA GLU A 36 -15.39 15.96 -7.18
C GLU A 36 -15.58 15.53 -5.71
N ARG A 37 -16.54 14.62 -5.46
CA ARG A 37 -16.89 14.19 -4.10
C ARG A 37 -16.93 12.66 -4.02
N PRO A 38 -16.53 12.09 -2.87
CA PRO A 38 -16.60 10.66 -2.65
C PRO A 38 -18.02 10.12 -2.86
N GLN A 39 -18.14 9.17 -3.80
CA GLN A 39 -19.39 8.46 -4.07
C GLN A 39 -19.12 7.15 -4.80
N ILE A 40 -20.09 6.23 -4.74
CA ILE A 40 -20.05 4.99 -5.50
C ILE A 40 -20.69 5.27 -6.87
N PRO A 41 -19.95 5.10 -7.97
CA PRO A 41 -20.48 5.24 -9.32
C PRO A 41 -21.55 4.18 -9.64
N SER A 42 -22.11 4.23 -10.86
CA SER A 42 -22.99 3.16 -11.34
C SER A 42 -22.28 1.80 -11.31
N GLU A 43 -23.06 0.72 -11.14
CA GLU A 43 -22.52 -0.64 -11.11
C GLU A 43 -21.66 -0.96 -12.33
N GLN A 44 -22.11 -0.50 -13.50
CA GLN A 44 -21.36 -0.67 -14.75
C GLN A 44 -19.97 -0.02 -14.67
N ARG A 45 -19.87 1.19 -14.12
CA ARG A 45 -18.57 1.89 -13.96
C ARG A 45 -17.69 1.23 -12.91
N CYS A 46 -18.26 0.81 -11.80
CA CYS A 46 -17.52 0.06 -10.78
C CYS A 46 -16.92 -1.22 -11.37
N ARG A 47 -17.73 -1.97 -12.13
CA ARG A 47 -17.29 -3.20 -12.79
C ARG A 47 -16.19 -2.95 -13.82
N LEU A 48 -16.31 -1.88 -14.61
CA LEU A 48 -15.27 -1.47 -15.56
C LEU A 48 -13.94 -1.23 -14.85
N ARG A 49 -13.92 -0.47 -13.73
CA ARG A 49 -12.69 -0.17 -13.00
C ARG A 49 -12.04 -1.41 -12.39
N VAL A 50 -12.84 -2.33 -11.87
CA VAL A 50 -12.32 -3.63 -11.38
C VAL A 50 -11.72 -4.44 -12.53
N ASN A 51 -12.39 -4.51 -13.67
CA ASN A 51 -11.92 -5.28 -14.83
C ASN A 51 -10.61 -4.73 -15.40
N LEU A 52 -10.48 -3.40 -15.54
CA LEU A 52 -9.24 -2.77 -15.99
C LEU A 52 -8.06 -3.11 -15.07
N ILE A 53 -8.23 -2.98 -13.74
CA ILE A 53 -7.16 -3.32 -12.80
C ILE A 53 -6.81 -4.82 -12.88
N ALA A 54 -7.80 -5.69 -13.08
CA ALA A 54 -7.57 -7.12 -13.20
C ALA A 54 -6.84 -7.49 -14.52
N GLU A 55 -7.12 -6.76 -15.61
CA GLU A 55 -6.44 -6.90 -16.90
C GLU A 55 -4.95 -6.60 -16.75
N GLU A 56 -4.60 -5.43 -16.23
CA GLU A 56 -3.20 -5.03 -16.02
C GLU A 56 -2.47 -5.94 -15.02
N LEU A 57 -3.17 -6.47 -14.03
CA LEU A 57 -2.58 -7.45 -13.10
C LEU A 57 -2.23 -8.76 -13.80
N ASN A 58 -3.05 -9.23 -14.74
CA ASN A 58 -2.77 -10.42 -15.53
C ASN A 58 -1.58 -10.19 -16.48
N GLU A 59 -1.50 -9.02 -17.10
CA GLU A 59 -0.36 -8.64 -17.95
C GLU A 59 0.94 -8.61 -17.16
N LEU A 60 0.93 -8.06 -15.94
CA LEU A 60 2.07 -8.11 -15.04
C LEU A 60 2.48 -9.55 -14.71
N GLU A 61 1.51 -10.43 -14.45
CA GLU A 61 1.79 -11.84 -14.14
C GLU A 61 2.45 -12.55 -15.34
N ASP A 62 1.98 -12.31 -16.55
CA ASP A 62 2.52 -12.90 -17.76
C ASP A 62 3.91 -12.34 -18.08
N ALA A 63 4.11 -11.01 -17.97
CA ALA A 63 5.42 -10.38 -18.14
C ALA A 63 6.48 -10.93 -17.15
N ILE A 64 6.08 -11.20 -15.89
CA ILE A 64 6.97 -11.84 -14.89
C ILE A 64 7.34 -13.28 -15.31
N LYS A 65 6.37 -14.06 -15.81
CA LYS A 65 6.64 -15.44 -16.31
C LYS A 65 7.63 -15.43 -17.47
N ASP A 66 7.48 -14.44 -18.36
CA ASP A 66 8.34 -14.28 -19.54
C ASP A 66 9.68 -13.62 -19.21
N THR A 67 9.84 -13.16 -17.98
CA THR A 67 11.05 -12.44 -17.50
C THR A 67 11.36 -11.20 -18.36
N ASP A 68 10.32 -10.53 -18.87
CA ASP A 68 10.43 -9.31 -19.68
C ASP A 68 10.32 -8.05 -18.83
N MET A 69 11.47 -7.39 -18.61
CA MET A 69 11.52 -6.20 -17.78
C MET A 69 10.80 -4.99 -18.42
N VAL A 70 10.69 -4.94 -19.73
CA VAL A 70 9.99 -3.84 -20.42
C VAL A 70 8.49 -3.99 -20.22
N GLU A 71 7.96 -5.17 -20.46
CA GLU A 71 6.55 -5.47 -20.22
C GLU A 71 6.17 -5.38 -18.73
N ILE A 72 7.06 -5.80 -17.80
CA ILE A 72 6.86 -5.58 -16.35
C ILE A 72 6.74 -4.08 -16.04
N ALA A 73 7.59 -3.25 -16.63
CA ALA A 73 7.55 -1.80 -16.37
C ALA A 73 6.28 -1.17 -16.96
N ASP A 74 5.86 -1.61 -18.13
CA ASP A 74 4.62 -1.17 -18.78
C ASP A 74 3.39 -1.52 -17.94
N ALA A 75 3.21 -2.79 -17.60
CA ALA A 75 2.12 -3.27 -16.76
C ALA A 75 2.04 -2.56 -15.39
N LEU A 76 3.19 -2.26 -14.75
CA LEU A 76 3.21 -1.50 -13.50
C LEU A 76 2.77 -0.04 -13.71
N CYS A 77 3.13 0.58 -14.85
CA CYS A 77 2.65 1.91 -15.20
C CYS A 77 1.14 1.91 -15.46
N ASP A 78 0.64 0.90 -16.15
CA ASP A 78 -0.78 0.78 -16.49
C ASP A 78 -1.63 0.46 -15.25
N ILE A 79 -1.17 -0.40 -14.33
CA ILE A 79 -1.80 -0.57 -13.00
C ILE A 79 -1.92 0.79 -12.29
N GLN A 80 -0.86 1.60 -12.28
CA GLN A 80 -0.90 2.93 -11.65
C GLN A 80 -1.87 3.87 -12.38
N TYR A 81 -1.95 3.76 -13.69
CA TYR A 81 -2.82 4.57 -14.55
C TYR A 81 -4.30 4.23 -14.33
N VAL A 82 -4.68 2.96 -14.40
CA VAL A 82 -6.07 2.52 -14.20
C VAL A 82 -6.52 2.69 -12.74
N LEU A 83 -5.59 2.55 -11.76
CA LEU A 83 -5.84 2.86 -10.36
C LEU A 83 -6.18 4.35 -10.17
N ALA A 84 -5.39 5.26 -10.77
CA ALA A 84 -5.68 6.69 -10.72
C ALA A 84 -7.05 7.02 -11.36
N GLY A 85 -7.40 6.34 -12.46
CA GLY A 85 -8.72 6.44 -13.07
C GLY A 85 -9.86 5.99 -12.14
N ALA A 86 -9.67 4.90 -11.41
CA ALA A 86 -10.62 4.46 -10.39
C ALA A 86 -10.77 5.51 -9.27
N ILE A 87 -9.67 6.05 -8.76
CA ILE A 87 -9.67 7.11 -7.74
C ILE A 87 -10.53 8.30 -8.17
N HIS A 88 -10.39 8.75 -9.43
CA HIS A 88 -11.19 9.84 -9.97
C HIS A 88 -12.68 9.52 -10.10
N GLU A 89 -13.01 8.31 -10.54
CA GLU A 89 -14.41 7.92 -10.69
C GLU A 89 -15.12 7.65 -9.36
N PHE A 90 -14.38 7.32 -8.30
CA PHE A 90 -14.94 7.27 -6.96
C PHE A 90 -14.94 8.65 -6.24
N GLY A 91 -14.48 9.71 -6.92
CA GLY A 91 -14.45 11.06 -6.36
C GLY A 91 -13.46 11.25 -5.23
N LEU A 92 -12.41 10.44 -5.20
CA LEU A 92 -11.40 10.44 -4.13
C LEU A 92 -10.17 11.31 -4.48
N GLY A 93 -10.08 11.85 -5.70
CA GLY A 93 -8.87 12.51 -6.21
C GLY A 93 -8.31 13.59 -5.30
N THR A 94 -9.15 14.47 -4.74
CA THR A 94 -8.75 15.57 -3.86
C THR A 94 -8.34 15.11 -2.46
N LYS A 95 -8.83 13.95 -2.00
CA LYS A 95 -8.58 13.40 -0.67
C LYS A 95 -7.54 12.28 -0.66
N PHE A 96 -7.12 11.79 -1.84
CA PHE A 96 -6.36 10.55 -1.92
C PHE A 96 -5.01 10.61 -1.22
N SER A 97 -4.32 11.76 -1.28
CA SER A 97 -3.06 11.95 -0.54
C SER A 97 -3.26 11.77 0.96
N GLU A 98 -4.26 12.43 1.54
CA GLU A 98 -4.57 12.33 2.97
C GLU A 98 -5.00 10.92 3.38
N LEU A 99 -5.80 10.24 2.54
CA LEU A 99 -6.19 8.84 2.75
C LEU A 99 -4.96 7.91 2.74
N PHE A 100 -4.04 8.13 1.81
CA PHE A 100 -2.82 7.34 1.70
C PHE A 100 -1.87 7.58 2.87
N ASP A 101 -1.71 8.83 3.30
CA ASP A 101 -0.90 9.20 4.46
C ASP A 101 -1.44 8.55 5.75
N GLU A 102 -2.75 8.50 5.92
CA GLU A 102 -3.38 7.81 7.05
C GLU A 102 -3.15 6.29 7.00
N VAL A 103 -3.21 5.67 5.82
CA VAL A 103 -2.83 4.27 5.64
C VAL A 103 -1.35 4.05 5.98
N GLN A 104 -0.47 4.95 5.56
CA GLN A 104 0.96 4.91 5.89
C GLN A 104 1.18 5.05 7.40
N ARG A 105 0.54 6.02 8.05
CA ARG A 105 0.60 6.21 9.50
C ARG A 105 0.19 4.91 10.24
N SER A 106 -0.93 4.34 9.83
CA SER A 106 -1.42 3.07 10.40
C SER A 106 -0.43 1.92 10.17
N ASN A 107 0.14 1.80 8.98
CA ASN A 107 1.12 0.77 8.66
C ASN A 107 2.40 0.91 9.51
N MET A 108 2.89 2.13 9.69
CA MET A 108 4.09 2.39 10.51
C MET A 108 3.86 2.14 11.99
N SER A 109 2.62 2.21 12.49
CA SER A 109 2.27 1.86 13.86
C SER A 109 2.34 0.35 14.17
N LYS A 110 2.65 -0.49 13.18
CA LYS A 110 2.95 -1.92 13.40
C LYS A 110 4.26 -2.16 14.15
N ALA A 111 5.21 -1.21 14.08
CA ALA A 111 6.49 -1.32 14.78
C ALA A 111 6.32 -1.10 16.28
N CYS A 112 6.96 -1.93 17.09
CA CYS A 112 7.03 -1.75 18.52
C CYS A 112 8.10 -0.70 18.88
N ASN A 113 7.85 0.07 19.94
CA ASN A 113 8.77 1.12 20.40
C ASN A 113 9.79 0.61 21.43
N THR A 114 9.50 -0.51 22.10
CA THR A 114 10.37 -1.12 23.12
C THR A 114 10.48 -2.62 22.94
N VAL A 115 11.50 -3.22 23.55
CA VAL A 115 11.70 -4.68 23.60
C VAL A 115 10.53 -5.35 24.30
N GLU A 116 10.06 -4.77 25.39
CA GLU A 116 8.96 -5.31 26.19
C GLU A 116 7.67 -5.36 25.36
N GLU A 117 7.39 -4.31 24.58
CA GLU A 117 6.26 -4.30 23.66
C GLU A 117 6.37 -5.39 22.59
N ALA A 118 7.57 -5.60 22.03
CA ALA A 118 7.81 -6.63 21.04
C ALA A 118 7.62 -8.04 21.63
N GLN A 119 8.14 -8.29 22.83
CA GLN A 119 7.99 -9.56 23.53
C GLN A 119 6.52 -9.85 23.85
N ALA A 120 5.81 -8.87 24.39
CA ALA A 120 4.37 -8.98 24.67
C ALA A 120 3.56 -9.22 23.38
N THR A 121 3.95 -8.58 22.28
CA THR A 121 3.33 -8.80 20.96
C THR A 121 3.53 -10.24 20.48
N ILE A 122 4.73 -10.80 20.63
CA ILE A 122 5.03 -12.20 20.26
C ILE A 122 4.18 -13.16 21.11
N GLU A 123 4.13 -12.94 22.41
CA GLU A 123 3.33 -13.76 23.32
C GLU A 123 1.85 -13.70 23.01
N HIS A 124 1.34 -12.51 22.69
CA HIS A 124 -0.04 -12.32 22.25
C HIS A 124 -0.39 -13.21 21.05
N TYR A 125 0.43 -13.20 19.98
CA TYR A 125 0.16 -14.01 18.79
C TYR A 125 0.29 -15.50 19.07
N LYS A 126 1.26 -15.91 19.87
CA LYS A 126 1.40 -17.30 20.31
C LYS A 126 0.16 -17.80 21.05
N ASN A 127 -0.40 -16.99 21.94
CA ASN A 127 -1.58 -17.34 22.75
C ASN A 127 -2.87 -17.24 21.93
N ARG A 128 -2.94 -16.31 20.96
CA ARG A 128 -4.15 -16.09 20.15
C ARG A 128 -4.41 -17.21 19.14
N ASP A 129 -3.37 -17.63 18.41
CA ASP A 129 -3.50 -18.53 17.26
C ASP A 129 -2.31 -19.49 17.07
N GLY A 130 -1.38 -19.54 18.02
CA GLY A 130 -0.21 -20.41 17.93
C GLY A 130 0.89 -19.90 17.00
N SER A 131 0.78 -18.69 16.44
CA SER A 131 1.78 -18.15 15.53
C SER A 131 3.14 -18.00 16.22
N GLU A 132 4.17 -18.60 15.65
CA GLU A 132 5.54 -18.39 16.06
C GLU A 132 6.08 -17.10 15.44
N CYS A 133 6.50 -16.15 16.30
CA CYS A 133 7.03 -14.87 15.89
C CYS A 133 8.41 -14.62 16.47
N PHE A 134 9.16 -13.69 15.88
CA PHE A 134 10.42 -13.15 16.38
C PHE A 134 10.46 -11.66 16.11
N TYR A 135 11.36 -10.93 16.73
CA TYR A 135 11.59 -9.53 16.43
C TYR A 135 13.02 -9.25 16.00
N GLU A 136 13.18 -8.19 15.20
CA GLU A 136 14.46 -7.59 14.82
C GLU A 136 14.46 -6.13 15.25
N GLU A 137 15.61 -5.64 15.72
CA GLU A 137 15.79 -4.22 16.01
C GLU A 137 16.30 -3.51 14.75
N LYS A 138 15.69 -2.39 14.43
CA LYS A 138 16.12 -1.51 13.34
C LYS A 138 15.77 -0.06 13.67
N ASP A 139 16.78 0.80 13.65
CA ASP A 139 16.63 2.25 13.83
C ASP A 139 15.84 2.62 15.10
N GLY A 140 16.09 1.89 16.21
CA GLY A 140 15.43 2.10 17.49
C GLY A 140 13.96 1.64 17.55
N LYS A 141 13.52 0.86 16.57
CA LYS A 141 12.22 0.17 16.53
C LYS A 141 12.41 -1.34 16.60
N PHE A 142 11.43 -2.03 17.13
CA PHE A 142 11.41 -3.48 17.22
C PHE A 142 10.31 -4.03 16.31
N LEU A 143 10.73 -4.72 15.24
CA LEU A 143 9.87 -5.17 14.17
C LEU A 143 9.53 -6.65 14.38
N VAL A 144 8.27 -6.95 14.66
CA VAL A 144 7.82 -8.34 14.90
C VAL A 144 7.39 -8.98 13.59
N TYR A 145 7.95 -10.16 13.33
CA TYR A 145 7.67 -10.95 12.14
C TYR A 145 7.18 -12.35 12.50
N ARG A 146 6.28 -12.90 11.70
CA ARG A 146 5.94 -14.32 11.73
C ARG A 146 7.07 -15.14 11.11
N LYS A 147 7.40 -16.28 11.72
CA LYS A 147 8.55 -17.09 11.28
C LYS A 147 8.35 -17.72 9.90
N ASP A 148 7.13 -18.17 9.60
CA ASP A 148 6.85 -18.97 8.40
C ASP A 148 7.06 -18.19 7.09
N ASP A 149 6.58 -16.93 7.05
CA ASP A 149 6.51 -16.12 5.82
C ASP A 149 7.09 -14.71 5.98
N ARG A 150 7.70 -14.40 7.13
CA ARG A 150 8.21 -13.07 7.50
C ARG A 150 7.15 -11.95 7.44
N LYS A 151 5.87 -12.30 7.52
CA LYS A 151 4.81 -11.28 7.57
C LYS A 151 5.01 -10.38 8.78
N THR A 152 5.00 -9.07 8.54
CA THR A 152 5.03 -8.06 9.61
C THR A 152 3.77 -8.15 10.45
N MET A 153 3.94 -8.36 11.75
CA MET A 153 2.86 -8.47 12.72
C MET A 153 2.51 -7.09 13.28
N LYS A 154 1.26 -6.91 13.68
CA LYS A 154 0.82 -5.67 14.32
C LYS A 154 1.27 -5.66 15.78
N SER A 155 1.91 -4.56 16.21
CA SER A 155 2.17 -4.30 17.62
C SER A 155 0.87 -4.35 18.45
N LEU A 156 0.95 -4.64 19.74
CA LEU A 156 -0.19 -4.48 20.65
C LEU A 156 -0.71 -3.04 20.69
N ASN A 157 0.16 -2.05 20.41
CA ASN A 157 -0.19 -0.64 20.33
C ASN A 157 -0.49 -0.18 18.87
N TYR A 158 -0.75 -1.15 17.96
CA TYR A 158 -1.15 -0.83 16.59
C TYR A 158 -2.36 0.09 16.56
N SER A 159 -2.23 1.18 15.81
CA SER A 159 -3.29 2.17 15.61
C SER A 159 -4.00 1.91 14.27
N PRO A 160 -5.24 1.43 14.27
CA PRO A 160 -6.01 1.20 13.05
C PRO A 160 -6.17 2.46 12.21
N VAL A 161 -6.36 2.26 10.90
CA VAL A 161 -6.64 3.34 9.96
C VAL A 161 -8.02 3.96 10.19
N ASP A 162 -8.12 5.30 10.14
CA ASP A 162 -9.38 6.05 10.22
C ASP A 162 -9.68 6.80 8.93
N LEU A 163 -10.04 6.08 7.87
CA LEU A 163 -10.44 6.70 6.61
C LEU A 163 -11.83 7.36 6.70
N LYS A 164 -12.66 6.95 7.65
CA LYS A 164 -14.02 7.46 7.79
C LYS A 164 -14.03 8.95 8.14
N SER A 165 -13.18 9.39 9.05
CA SER A 165 -13.06 10.79 9.44
C SER A 165 -12.64 11.67 8.26
N ILE A 166 -11.69 11.20 7.43
CA ILE A 166 -11.21 11.91 6.24
C ILE A 166 -12.31 12.00 5.16
N LEU A 167 -13.04 10.91 4.95
CA LEU A 167 -14.11 10.88 3.94
C LEU A 167 -15.28 11.80 4.30
N ASN A 168 -15.52 12.04 5.59
CA ASN A 168 -16.62 12.87 6.09
C ASN A 168 -16.22 14.36 6.32
N SER A 169 -14.94 14.70 6.23
CA SER A 169 -14.46 16.09 6.25
C SER A 169 -14.70 16.73 4.88
#